data_8ebb433596e9c70d3ea1cfc6b719e902
#
_entry.id   8ebb433596e9c70d3ea1cfc6b719e902
#
_cell.length_a   1.000
_cell.length_b   1.000
_cell.length_c   1.000
_cell.angle_alpha   90.00
_cell.angle_beta   90.00
_cell.angle_gamma   90.00
#
_symmetry.space_group_name_H-M   'P 1'
#
loop_
_entity.id
_entity.type
_entity.pdbx_description
1 polymer ?
#
loop_
_entity_poly.entity_id
_entity_poly.type
_entity_poly.pdbx_seq_one_letter_code
_entity_poly.pdbx_strand_id
1 'polypeptide(L)'
;EGSLIKREWWKVWEKDTMPQLEHVIQSYDTAFLKKETADYSAITTWGVFHESDDAAPNLILLDAIKDRLEFPELRKLAKEQYDYWKPESVIVEAKASGLPLTYELRKMGIPVINYTPSKGNDKHARVNAVSPLFESGQIWAPDEKFAEEVIEECASFPYGDHDDLVDSMTQAVMRFRQGGFVSHPEDERDEPSIPHNRTYY
;
A
#
# COMPACT_ATOMS: atom_id res chain seq x y z
N GLU A 1 17.69 8.79 19.82
CA GLU A 1 17.26 7.47 19.31
C GLU A 1 16.42 7.73 18.07
N GLY A 2 16.87 7.19 16.97
CA GLY A 2 16.45 7.61 15.66
C GLY A 2 15.11 7.05 15.20
N SER A 3 14.59 7.61 14.11
CA SER A 3 13.42 7.09 13.41
C SER A 3 13.66 5.66 12.94
N LEU A 4 12.59 4.86 12.85
CA LEU A 4 12.67 3.47 12.41
C LEU A 4 12.93 3.36 10.89
N ILE A 5 12.48 4.35 10.13
CA ILE A 5 12.73 4.48 8.70
C ILE A 5 13.41 5.82 8.47
N LYS A 6 14.65 5.75 8.00
CA LYS A 6 15.44 6.95 7.74
C LYS A 6 15.10 7.56 6.38
N ARG A 7 15.08 8.89 6.33
CA ARG A 7 14.84 9.63 5.09
C ARG A 7 15.81 9.20 3.96
N GLU A 8 17.08 9.04 4.27
CA GLU A 8 18.12 8.67 3.32
C GLU A 8 18.02 7.24 2.76
N TRP A 9 17.18 6.41 3.30
CA TRP A 9 16.95 5.05 2.78
C TRP A 9 16.01 5.01 1.58
N TRP A 10 15.22 6.06 1.38
CA TRP A 10 14.38 6.19 0.20
C TRP A 10 15.24 6.46 -1.03
N LYS A 11 15.03 5.67 -2.08
CA LYS A 11 15.59 5.95 -3.41
C LYS A 11 14.74 6.99 -4.12
N VAL A 12 15.36 7.95 -4.78
CA VAL A 12 14.66 8.98 -5.54
C VAL A 12 14.58 8.58 -7.01
N TRP A 13 13.35 8.61 -7.56
CA TRP A 13 13.13 8.44 -8.98
C TRP A 13 13.23 9.78 -9.68
N GLU A 14 14.32 10.01 -10.42
CA GLU A 14 14.64 11.29 -11.03
C GLU A 14 14.23 11.41 -12.49
N LYS A 15 13.68 10.34 -13.09
CA LYS A 15 13.27 10.33 -14.50
C LYS A 15 11.87 10.95 -14.64
N ASP A 16 11.66 11.65 -15.77
CA ASP A 16 10.35 12.26 -16.08
C ASP A 16 9.26 11.24 -16.38
N THR A 17 9.64 10.02 -16.77
CA THR A 17 8.71 8.93 -17.05
C THR A 17 8.77 7.89 -15.94
N MET A 18 7.60 7.43 -15.53
CA MET A 18 7.47 6.35 -14.54
C MET A 18 8.09 5.04 -15.07
N PRO A 19 8.64 4.19 -14.20
CA PRO A 19 9.10 2.87 -14.63
C PRO A 19 7.94 2.03 -15.17
N GLN A 20 8.26 1.01 -15.95
CA GLN A 20 7.27 0.03 -16.35
C GLN A 20 6.81 -0.74 -15.12
N LEU A 21 5.51 -0.64 -14.81
CA LEU A 21 4.92 -1.27 -13.64
C LEU A 21 4.41 -2.68 -14.00
N GLU A 22 4.73 -3.64 -13.17
CA GLU A 22 4.28 -5.03 -13.30
C GLU A 22 3.05 -5.30 -12.44
N HIS A 23 2.93 -4.59 -11.33
CA HIS A 23 1.84 -4.74 -10.38
C HIS A 23 1.60 -3.42 -9.66
N VAL A 24 0.35 -3.08 -9.38
CA VAL A 24 -0.03 -1.90 -8.60
C VAL A 24 -0.75 -2.33 -7.32
N ILE A 25 -0.26 -1.81 -6.20
CA ILE A 25 -0.83 -2.04 -4.87
C ILE A 25 -1.43 -0.74 -4.37
N GLN A 26 -2.67 -0.79 -3.90
CA GLN A 26 -3.32 0.34 -3.25
C GLN A 26 -3.70 -0.03 -1.83
N SER A 27 -3.32 0.79 -0.88
CA SER A 27 -3.46 0.52 0.56
C SER A 27 -4.23 1.61 1.26
N TYR A 28 -5.22 1.23 2.06
CA TYR A 28 -6.12 2.12 2.77
C TYR A 28 -5.97 1.95 4.29
N ASP A 29 -5.68 3.05 4.96
CA ASP A 29 -5.92 3.23 6.39
C ASP A 29 -7.07 4.20 6.58
N THR A 30 -8.22 3.72 7.06
CA THR A 30 -9.46 4.49 7.10
C THR A 30 -9.83 4.93 8.51
N ALA A 31 -10.50 6.07 8.61
CA ALA A 31 -11.08 6.56 9.83
C ALA A 31 -12.52 7.05 9.61
N PHE A 32 -13.36 6.91 10.62
CA PHE A 32 -14.65 7.59 10.64
C PHE A 32 -14.46 9.04 11.07
N LEU A 33 -15.02 9.97 10.30
CA LEU A 33 -15.11 11.35 10.70
C LEU A 33 -16.14 11.46 11.83
N LYS A 34 -15.65 11.62 13.07
CA LYS A 34 -16.46 11.97 14.23
C LYS A 34 -16.37 13.47 14.47
N LYS A 35 -17.48 14.10 14.88
CA LYS A 35 -17.56 15.56 15.06
C LYS A 35 -16.52 16.17 16.00
N GLU A 36 -15.95 15.36 16.89
CA GLU A 36 -15.02 15.82 17.94
C GLU A 36 -13.57 15.35 17.76
N THR A 37 -13.34 14.30 16.97
CA THR A 37 -12.00 13.79 16.64
C THR A 37 -11.92 13.59 15.14
N ALA A 38 -11.23 14.50 14.49
CA ALA A 38 -11.06 14.43 13.06
C ALA A 38 -9.83 13.57 12.73
N ASP A 39 -10.05 12.27 12.66
CA ASP A 39 -9.01 11.35 12.19
C ASP A 39 -8.93 11.38 10.65
N TYR A 40 -7.73 11.18 10.14
CA TYR A 40 -7.48 11.12 8.70
C TYR A 40 -7.70 9.72 8.15
N SER A 41 -8.21 9.66 6.93
CA SER A 41 -8.07 8.49 6.07
C SER A 41 -6.87 8.69 5.14
N ALA A 42 -6.08 7.64 4.96
CA ALA A 42 -4.89 7.66 4.11
C ALA A 42 -4.99 6.58 3.03
N ILE A 43 -4.63 6.94 1.81
CA ILE A 43 -4.55 6.04 0.66
C ILE A 43 -3.17 6.20 0.06
N THR A 44 -2.39 5.13 -0.01
CA THR A 44 -1.12 5.11 -0.74
C THR A 44 -1.19 4.11 -1.89
N THR A 45 -0.65 4.52 -3.03
CA THR A 45 -0.62 3.70 -4.25
C THR A 45 0.82 3.46 -4.65
N TRP A 46 1.15 2.22 -4.95
CA TRP A 46 2.51 1.74 -5.15
C TRP A 46 2.61 0.89 -6.41
N GLY A 47 3.75 0.96 -7.08
CA GLY A 47 4.04 0.14 -8.25
C GLY A 47 5.23 -0.77 -8.04
N VAL A 48 5.11 -2.02 -8.45
CA VAL A 48 6.21 -2.99 -8.48
C VAL A 48 6.91 -2.87 -9.83
N PHE A 49 8.23 -2.74 -9.81
CA PHE A 49 9.04 -2.66 -11.02
C PHE A 49 10.41 -3.32 -10.83
N HIS A 50 11.07 -3.62 -11.94
CA HIS A 50 12.45 -4.09 -11.97
C HIS A 50 13.31 -3.10 -12.76
N GLU A 51 14.54 -2.85 -12.31
CA GLU A 51 15.49 -2.02 -13.06
C GLU A 51 16.01 -2.76 -14.29
N SER A 52 16.06 -4.08 -14.23
CA SER A 52 16.36 -5.01 -15.34
C SER A 52 15.71 -6.36 -15.08
N ASP A 53 15.61 -7.21 -16.10
CA ASP A 53 14.94 -8.51 -16.00
C ASP A 53 15.56 -9.44 -14.95
N ASP A 54 16.85 -9.29 -14.67
CA ASP A 54 17.57 -10.08 -13.67
C ASP A 54 17.69 -9.42 -12.29
N ALA A 55 17.14 -8.20 -12.14
CA ALA A 55 17.20 -7.47 -10.88
C ALA A 55 16.09 -7.90 -9.91
N ALA A 56 16.35 -7.74 -8.61
CA ALA A 56 15.32 -7.90 -7.59
C ALA A 56 14.18 -6.87 -7.80
N PRO A 57 12.93 -7.21 -7.42
CA PRO A 57 11.82 -6.28 -7.51
C PRO A 57 12.00 -5.07 -6.61
N ASN A 58 11.57 -3.91 -7.08
CA ASN A 58 11.50 -2.66 -6.35
C ASN A 58 10.05 -2.20 -6.22
N LEU A 59 9.80 -1.32 -5.26
CA LEU A 59 8.50 -0.70 -5.04
C LEU A 59 8.65 0.81 -5.13
N ILE A 60 7.81 1.46 -5.94
CA ILE A 60 7.78 2.92 -6.06
C ILE A 60 6.45 3.48 -5.60
N LEU A 61 6.50 4.54 -4.78
CA LEU A 61 5.32 5.32 -4.41
C LEU A 61 4.80 6.09 -5.63
N LEU A 62 3.55 5.85 -6.01
CA LEU A 62 2.89 6.48 -7.16
C LEU A 62 2.03 7.66 -6.76
N ASP A 63 1.35 7.57 -5.62
CA ASP A 63 0.47 8.59 -5.10
C ASP A 63 0.22 8.39 -3.60
N ALA A 64 -0.12 9.47 -2.91
CA ALA A 64 -0.55 9.43 -1.53
C ALA A 64 -1.60 10.51 -1.26
N ILE A 65 -2.67 10.12 -0.60
CA ILE A 65 -3.77 11.00 -0.20
C ILE A 65 -3.99 10.82 1.29
N LYS A 66 -4.03 11.93 2.02
CA LYS A 66 -4.44 11.98 3.42
C LYS A 66 -5.43 13.10 3.61
N ASP A 67 -6.65 12.76 4.00
CA ASP A 67 -7.72 13.73 4.17
C ASP A 67 -8.74 13.26 5.22
N ARG A 68 -9.50 14.20 5.73
CA ARG A 68 -10.63 13.98 6.63
C ARG A 68 -11.88 13.83 5.78
N LEU A 69 -12.35 12.61 5.62
CA LEU A 69 -13.45 12.27 4.73
C LEU A 69 -14.60 11.63 5.49
N GLU A 70 -15.81 12.05 5.19
CA GLU A 70 -16.99 11.28 5.55
C GLU A 70 -17.10 10.02 4.68
N PHE A 71 -17.83 9.03 5.14
CA PHE A 71 -17.89 7.73 4.46
C PHE A 71 -18.33 7.81 2.98
N PRO A 72 -19.35 8.60 2.60
CA PRO A 72 -19.73 8.75 1.18
C PRO A 72 -18.61 9.33 0.30
N GLU A 73 -17.85 10.29 0.84
CA GLU A 73 -16.70 10.90 0.15
C GLU A 73 -15.55 9.90 0.01
N LEU A 74 -15.25 9.14 1.08
CA LEU A 74 -14.23 8.09 1.07
C LEU A 74 -14.56 7.01 0.04
N ARG A 75 -15.80 6.55 0.00
CA ARG A 75 -16.29 5.56 -0.97
C ARG A 75 -16.13 6.05 -2.41
N LYS A 76 -16.52 7.30 -2.67
CA LYS A 76 -16.38 7.93 -4.00
C LYS A 76 -14.92 8.04 -4.40
N LEU A 77 -14.07 8.54 -3.50
CA LEU A 77 -12.63 8.67 -3.74
C LEU A 77 -11.98 7.31 -4.02
N ALA A 78 -12.32 6.29 -3.24
CA ALA A 78 -11.80 4.94 -3.44
C ALA A 78 -12.14 4.38 -4.83
N LYS A 79 -13.36 4.61 -5.31
CA LYS A 79 -13.78 4.21 -6.66
C LYS A 79 -13.00 4.96 -7.74
N GLU A 80 -12.84 6.27 -7.59
CA GLU A 80 -12.05 7.12 -8.52
C GLU A 80 -10.58 6.68 -8.56
N GLN A 81 -9.97 6.41 -7.42
CA GLN A 81 -8.59 5.95 -7.31
C GLN A 81 -8.39 4.55 -7.91
N TYR A 82 -9.36 3.66 -7.71
CA TYR A 82 -9.35 2.35 -8.34
C TYR A 82 -9.44 2.43 -9.86
N ASP A 83 -10.35 3.24 -10.38
CA ASP A 83 -10.54 3.41 -11.84
C ASP A 83 -9.32 4.05 -12.50
N TYR A 84 -8.64 4.96 -11.80
CA TYR A 84 -7.46 5.64 -12.32
C TYR A 84 -6.23 4.73 -12.33
N TRP A 85 -5.91 4.11 -11.20
CA TRP A 85 -4.69 3.32 -11.03
C TRP A 85 -4.82 1.86 -11.46
N LYS A 86 -6.03 1.33 -11.49
CA LYS A 86 -6.34 -0.08 -11.80
C LYS A 86 -5.46 -1.07 -11.03
N PRO A 87 -5.42 -0.95 -9.68
CA PRO A 87 -4.54 -1.80 -8.88
C PRO A 87 -4.99 -3.27 -8.95
N GLU A 88 -4.04 -4.17 -9.01
CA GLU A 88 -4.27 -5.61 -8.88
C GLU A 88 -4.49 -6.01 -7.42
N SER A 89 -3.91 -5.26 -6.47
CA SER A 89 -4.11 -5.47 -5.04
C SER A 89 -4.69 -4.22 -4.39
N VAL A 90 -5.85 -4.36 -3.77
CA VAL A 90 -6.47 -3.33 -2.91
C VAL A 90 -6.54 -3.87 -1.50
N ILE A 91 -5.85 -3.22 -0.56
CA ILE A 91 -5.73 -3.65 0.82
C ILE A 91 -6.41 -2.64 1.72
N VAL A 92 -7.29 -3.11 2.58
CA VAL A 92 -7.98 -2.29 3.59
C VAL A 92 -7.83 -2.94 4.96
N GLU A 93 -7.41 -2.17 5.96
CA GLU A 93 -7.35 -2.67 7.34
C GLU A 93 -8.74 -3.06 7.84
N ALA A 94 -8.87 -4.27 8.37
CA ALA A 94 -10.13 -4.80 8.91
C ALA A 94 -10.42 -4.22 10.30
N LYS A 95 -10.84 -2.97 10.35
CA LYS A 95 -11.29 -2.27 11.56
C LYS A 95 -12.68 -1.67 11.33
N ALA A 96 -13.26 -1.06 12.34
CA ALA A 96 -14.63 -0.54 12.31
C ALA A 96 -14.93 0.37 11.10
N SER A 97 -13.96 1.18 10.67
CA SER A 97 -14.08 2.07 9.51
C SER A 97 -13.76 1.42 8.17
N GLY A 98 -12.89 0.41 8.15
CA GLY A 98 -12.45 -0.28 6.94
C GLY A 98 -13.44 -1.34 6.44
N LEU A 99 -14.12 -2.04 7.33
CA LEU A 99 -15.07 -3.10 6.95
C LEU A 99 -16.26 -2.60 6.12
N PRO A 100 -16.93 -1.48 6.47
CA PRO A 100 -17.97 -0.90 5.62
C PRO A 100 -17.46 -0.50 4.24
N LEU A 101 -16.26 0.07 4.14
CA LEU A 101 -15.63 0.41 2.86
C LEU A 101 -15.38 -0.86 2.04
N THR A 102 -14.82 -1.89 2.64
CA THR A 102 -14.59 -3.20 1.99
C THR A 102 -15.87 -3.76 1.39
N TYR A 103 -16.97 -3.73 2.14
CA TYR A 103 -18.26 -4.20 1.68
C TYR A 103 -18.75 -3.43 0.44
N GLU A 104 -18.71 -2.10 0.50
CA GLU A 104 -19.14 -1.26 -0.62
C GLU A 104 -18.26 -1.44 -1.86
N LEU A 105 -16.95 -1.51 -1.71
CA LEU A 105 -16.03 -1.73 -2.82
C LEU A 105 -16.23 -3.10 -3.48
N ARG A 106 -16.45 -4.14 -2.70
CA ARG A 106 -16.75 -5.48 -3.23
C ARG A 106 -18.07 -5.52 -3.99
N LYS A 107 -19.08 -4.77 -3.57
CA LYS A 107 -20.34 -4.59 -4.32
C LYS A 107 -20.13 -3.93 -5.68
N MET A 108 -19.13 -3.07 -5.80
CA MET A 108 -18.74 -2.43 -7.07
C MET A 108 -17.86 -3.34 -7.95
N GLY A 109 -17.58 -4.59 -7.53
CA GLY A 109 -16.71 -5.51 -8.25
C GLY A 109 -15.22 -5.31 -7.99
N ILE A 110 -14.83 -4.52 -6.99
CA ILE A 110 -13.44 -4.30 -6.61
C ILE A 110 -12.99 -5.40 -5.65
N PRO A 111 -11.98 -6.21 -5.99
CA PRO A 111 -11.46 -7.23 -5.10
C PRO A 111 -10.63 -6.59 -3.99
N VAL A 112 -11.13 -6.65 -2.76
CA VAL A 112 -10.46 -6.10 -1.57
C VAL A 112 -9.92 -7.22 -0.70
N ILE A 113 -8.67 -7.08 -0.30
CA ILE A 113 -8.01 -7.91 0.72
C ILE A 113 -8.08 -7.16 2.04
N ASN A 114 -8.67 -7.77 3.06
CA ASN A 114 -8.62 -7.21 4.40
C ASN A 114 -7.32 -7.60 5.10
N TYR A 115 -6.63 -6.60 5.63
CA TYR A 115 -5.49 -6.78 6.50
C TYR A 115 -5.96 -6.74 7.95
N THR A 116 -5.65 -7.79 8.70
CA THR A 116 -5.94 -7.85 10.14
C THR A 116 -4.62 -7.97 10.90
N PRO A 117 -4.23 -6.94 11.66
CA PRO A 117 -3.05 -7.02 12.51
C PRO A 117 -3.17 -8.16 13.52
N SER A 118 -2.14 -8.96 13.67
CA SER A 118 -2.10 -10.00 14.70
C SER A 118 -2.02 -9.39 16.10
N LYS A 119 -2.62 -10.07 17.08
CA LYS A 119 -2.50 -9.66 18.49
C LYS A 119 -1.04 -9.58 18.90
N GLY A 120 -0.64 -8.49 19.54
CA GLY A 120 0.73 -8.22 19.97
C GLY A 120 1.65 -7.68 18.86
N ASN A 121 1.17 -7.54 17.63
CA ASN A 121 1.89 -6.90 16.56
C ASN A 121 1.48 -5.42 16.48
N ASP A 122 2.09 -4.60 17.34
CA ASP A 122 1.85 -3.17 17.36
C ASP A 122 2.44 -2.45 16.13
N LYS A 123 2.11 -1.19 15.96
CA LYS A 123 2.59 -0.36 14.85
C LYS A 123 4.11 -0.34 14.75
N HIS A 124 4.78 -0.24 15.89
CA HIS A 124 6.24 -0.20 15.96
C HIS A 124 6.87 -1.50 15.42
N ALA A 125 6.35 -2.65 15.84
CA ALA A 125 6.80 -3.95 15.34
C ALA A 125 6.56 -4.11 13.84
N ARG A 126 5.42 -3.63 13.32
CA ARG A 126 5.09 -3.68 11.89
C ARG A 126 6.04 -2.81 11.06
N VAL A 127 6.34 -1.61 11.51
CA VAL A 127 7.30 -0.71 10.84
C VAL A 127 8.69 -1.33 10.85
N ASN A 128 9.12 -1.90 11.99
CA ASN A 128 10.39 -2.61 12.07
C ASN A 128 10.47 -3.81 11.10
N ALA A 129 9.37 -4.48 10.86
CA ALA A 129 9.33 -5.62 9.94
C ALA A 129 9.58 -5.22 8.47
N VAL A 130 9.24 -4.00 8.08
CA VAL A 130 9.42 -3.50 6.70
C VAL A 130 10.65 -2.61 6.53
N SER A 131 11.22 -2.09 7.60
CA SER A 131 12.39 -1.20 7.55
C SER A 131 13.60 -1.77 6.77
N PRO A 132 13.89 -3.10 6.80
CA PRO A 132 14.98 -3.66 6.00
C PRO A 132 14.83 -3.45 4.48
N LEU A 133 13.60 -3.35 3.95
CA LEU A 133 13.38 -3.09 2.53
C LEU A 133 13.78 -1.65 2.15
N PHE A 134 13.58 -0.70 3.05
CA PHE A 134 14.06 0.66 2.88
C PHE A 134 15.58 0.73 2.94
N GLU A 135 16.18 0.13 3.96
CA GLU A 135 17.63 0.10 4.15
C GLU A 135 18.35 -0.56 2.96
N SER A 136 17.76 -1.61 2.37
CA SER A 136 18.31 -2.29 1.19
C SER A 136 18.15 -1.50 -0.11
N GLY A 137 17.43 -0.37 -0.11
CA GLY A 137 17.23 0.46 -1.29
C GLY A 137 16.17 -0.06 -2.26
N GLN A 138 15.23 -0.87 -1.80
CA GLN A 138 14.14 -1.40 -2.64
C GLN A 138 12.93 -0.45 -2.75
N ILE A 139 12.85 0.58 -1.89
CA ILE A 139 11.71 1.50 -1.82
C ILE A 139 12.09 2.84 -2.43
N TRP A 140 11.31 3.26 -3.42
CA TRP A 140 11.52 4.43 -4.24
C TRP A 140 10.36 5.43 -4.10
N ALA A 141 10.66 6.69 -4.31
CA ALA A 141 9.66 7.75 -4.39
C ALA A 141 10.09 8.80 -5.43
N PRO A 142 9.12 9.42 -6.13
CA PRO A 142 9.43 10.57 -6.99
C PRO A 142 9.69 11.82 -6.15
N ASP A 143 10.35 12.81 -6.75
CA ASP A 143 10.50 14.15 -6.17
C ASP A 143 9.19 14.95 -6.35
N GLU A 144 8.19 14.62 -5.54
CA GLU A 144 6.85 15.19 -5.59
C GLU A 144 6.35 15.51 -4.17
N LYS A 145 5.48 16.48 -4.06
CA LYS A 145 4.94 16.93 -2.77
C LYS A 145 4.28 15.81 -1.97
N PHE A 146 3.47 14.98 -2.62
CA PHE A 146 2.80 13.87 -1.93
C PHE A 146 3.79 12.84 -1.38
N ALA A 147 4.89 12.62 -2.10
CA ALA A 147 5.95 11.71 -1.66
C ALA A 147 6.71 12.28 -0.46
N GLU A 148 6.99 13.56 -0.46
CA GLU A 148 7.61 14.25 0.67
C GLU A 148 6.77 14.14 1.95
N GLU A 149 5.46 14.23 1.84
CA GLU A 149 4.56 14.05 2.99
C GLU A 149 4.65 12.64 3.60
N VAL A 150 4.74 11.60 2.76
CA VAL A 150 4.94 10.22 3.22
C VAL A 150 6.31 10.03 3.86
N ILE A 151 7.35 10.53 3.22
CA ILE A 151 8.74 10.43 3.69
C ILE A 151 8.88 11.12 5.05
N GLU A 152 8.32 12.31 5.21
CA GLU A 152 8.37 13.07 6.46
C GLU A 152 7.64 12.35 7.59
N GLU A 153 6.45 11.83 7.33
CA GLU A 153 5.69 11.11 8.34
C GLU A 153 6.40 9.82 8.78
N CYS A 154 7.00 9.09 7.83
CA CYS A 154 7.82 7.92 8.12
C CYS A 154 9.09 8.28 8.93
N ALA A 155 9.75 9.39 8.58
CA ALA A 155 10.96 9.84 9.27
C ALA A 155 10.67 10.32 10.70
N SER A 156 9.47 10.84 10.95
CA SER A 156 9.03 11.30 12.27
C SER A 156 8.51 10.17 13.16
N PHE A 157 8.11 9.04 12.59
CA PHE A 157 7.58 7.91 13.36
C PHE A 157 8.64 7.29 14.27
N PRO A 158 8.34 6.96 15.54
CA PRO A 158 7.02 6.97 16.19
C PRO A 158 6.67 8.27 16.95
N TYR A 159 7.43 9.33 16.79
CA TYR A 159 7.31 10.57 17.59
C TYR A 159 6.49 11.67 16.91
N GLY A 160 6.08 11.49 15.67
CA GLY A 160 5.23 12.43 14.95
C GLY A 160 3.79 12.48 15.44
N ASP A 161 3.10 13.58 15.14
CA ASP A 161 1.70 13.80 15.55
C ASP A 161 0.71 12.89 14.79
N HIS A 162 1.09 12.43 13.61
CA HIS A 162 0.26 11.60 12.71
C HIS A 162 1.05 10.40 12.19
N ASP A 163 0.35 9.29 12.00
CA ASP A 163 0.91 8.04 11.49
C ASP A 163 0.02 7.32 10.45
N ASP A 164 -0.97 8.03 9.91
CA ASP A 164 -1.96 7.47 8.98
C ASP A 164 -1.31 7.03 7.66
N LEU A 165 -0.39 7.82 7.12
CA LEU A 165 0.40 7.47 5.93
C LEU A 165 1.40 6.34 6.25
N VAL A 166 1.95 6.31 7.45
CA VAL A 166 2.83 5.21 7.91
C VAL A 166 2.06 3.90 7.94
N ASP A 167 0.85 3.87 8.48
CA ASP A 167 0.02 2.67 8.54
C ASP A 167 -0.35 2.17 7.14
N SER A 168 -0.77 3.07 6.26
CA SER A 168 -1.05 2.74 4.85
C SER A 168 0.18 2.22 4.12
N MET A 169 1.32 2.87 4.27
CA MET A 169 2.61 2.45 3.71
C MET A 169 2.98 1.04 4.20
N THR A 170 2.90 0.82 5.51
CA THR A 170 3.34 -0.45 6.12
C THR A 170 2.55 -1.63 5.57
N GLN A 171 1.23 -1.50 5.39
CA GLN A 171 0.40 -2.54 4.78
C GLN A 171 0.84 -2.85 3.34
N ALA A 172 1.10 -1.82 2.54
CA ALA A 172 1.55 -1.99 1.16
C ALA A 172 2.92 -2.66 1.07
N VAL A 173 3.89 -2.22 1.87
CA VAL A 173 5.25 -2.78 1.87
C VAL A 173 5.27 -4.21 2.42
N MET A 174 4.45 -4.53 3.41
CA MET A 174 4.29 -5.91 3.87
C MET A 174 3.72 -6.82 2.77
N ARG A 175 2.74 -6.33 2.01
CA ARG A 175 2.19 -7.07 0.87
C ARG A 175 3.27 -7.31 -0.20
N PHE A 176 4.05 -6.29 -0.51
CA PHE A 176 5.19 -6.40 -1.41
C PHE A 176 6.22 -7.42 -0.92
N ARG A 177 6.57 -7.39 0.38
CA ARG A 177 7.51 -8.33 1.00
C ARG A 177 7.04 -9.78 0.93
N GLN A 178 5.75 -10.04 1.04
CA GLN A 178 5.19 -11.39 0.96
C GLN A 178 5.39 -12.04 -0.41
N GLY A 179 5.65 -11.23 -1.44
CA GLY A 179 5.91 -11.70 -2.80
C GLY A 179 4.65 -12.18 -3.53
N GLY A 180 4.85 -12.94 -4.59
CA GLY A 180 3.77 -13.43 -5.44
C GLY A 180 3.34 -12.44 -6.53
N PHE A 181 4.08 -11.34 -6.70
CA PHE A 181 3.86 -10.37 -7.78
C PHE A 181 4.74 -10.63 -9.00
N VAL A 182 5.72 -11.48 -8.85
CA VAL A 182 6.67 -11.82 -9.90
C VAL A 182 6.56 -13.31 -10.14
N SER A 183 5.84 -13.69 -11.18
CA SER A 183 6.00 -15.01 -11.77
C SER A 183 7.28 -14.97 -12.61
N HIS A 184 8.32 -15.63 -12.14
CA HIS A 184 9.45 -15.95 -13.03
C HIS A 184 8.92 -16.81 -14.17
N PRO A 185 9.35 -16.60 -15.43
CA PRO A 185 8.94 -17.47 -16.54
C PRO A 185 9.23 -18.96 -16.30
N GLU A 186 10.09 -19.28 -15.36
CA GLU A 186 10.40 -20.64 -14.92
C GLU A 186 9.37 -21.20 -13.93
N ASP A 187 8.64 -20.34 -13.19
CA ASP A 187 7.61 -20.75 -12.23
C ASP A 187 6.31 -21.17 -12.95
N GLU A 188 6.09 -20.74 -14.20
CA GLU A 188 4.93 -21.14 -15.00
C GLU A 188 5.02 -22.60 -15.50
N ARG A 189 6.16 -23.26 -15.34
CA ARG A 189 6.36 -24.62 -15.87
C ARG A 189 5.92 -25.75 -14.94
N ASP A 190 5.65 -25.48 -13.67
CA ASP A 190 5.39 -26.49 -12.65
C ASP A 190 4.00 -26.43 -11.99
N GLU A 191 3.11 -25.55 -12.42
CA GLU A 191 1.71 -25.64 -11.98
C GLU A 191 0.95 -26.65 -12.82
N PRO A 192 0.49 -27.78 -12.23
CA PRO A 192 -0.46 -28.65 -12.92
C PRO A 192 -1.73 -27.84 -13.17
N SER A 193 -2.14 -27.74 -14.43
CA SER A 193 -3.39 -27.13 -14.85
C SER A 193 -4.56 -27.79 -14.10
N ILE A 194 -5.07 -27.12 -13.08
CA ILE A 194 -6.31 -27.54 -12.41
C ILE A 194 -7.45 -27.13 -13.35
N PRO A 195 -8.21 -28.07 -13.90
CA PRO A 195 -9.36 -27.70 -14.73
C PRO A 195 -10.39 -26.99 -13.87
N HIS A 196 -10.68 -25.75 -14.20
CA HIS A 196 -11.77 -24.98 -13.61
C HIS A 196 -13.12 -25.58 -14.07
N ASN A 197 -13.56 -26.59 -13.34
CA ASN A 197 -14.94 -27.06 -13.46
C ASN A 197 -15.77 -26.33 -12.39
N ARG A 198 -16.21 -25.13 -12.67
CA ARG A 198 -17.23 -24.44 -11.87
C ARG A 198 -18.59 -24.72 -12.48
N THR A 199 -19.26 -25.71 -11.95
CA THR A 199 -20.71 -25.85 -12.09
C THR A 199 -21.37 -25.02 -10.99
N TYR A 200 -22.08 -24.00 -11.41
CA TYR A 200 -22.97 -23.24 -10.49
C TYR A 200 -24.31 -23.95 -10.43
N TYR A 201 -24.76 -24.22 -9.23
CA TYR A 201 -26.16 -24.43 -8.89
C TYR A 201 -26.61 -23.31 -7.94
#